data_d590d05d7af064bc90b4f7d0a4322625
#
_entry.id   d590d05d7af064bc90b4f7d0a4322625
#
_cell.length_a   1.000
_cell.length_b   1.000
_cell.length_c   1.000
_cell.angle_alpha   90.00
_cell.angle_beta   90.00
_cell.angle_gamma   90.00
#
_symmetry.space_group_name_H-M   'P 1'
#
loop_
_entity.id
_entity.type
_entity.pdbx_description
1 polymer ?
#
loop_
_entity_poly.entity_id
_entity_poly.type
_entity_poly.pdbx_seq_one_letter_code
_entity_poly.pdbx_strand_id
1 'polypeptide(L)'
;MIDQTKATINGGEQPVKGLVRIGCIHTTAALRVPGMLQHFGETYPDVEFKLKTGTTEALIKEVLSCQLDGAFVAGDITDARLSVQPILTEKLGIIASSLITSYEQLQQSGRKLKLIVFSDGCSYRKLAERLTKDWPVSKISLIEMDTLEGILNAVEKNVGVTLMPVALIEKLYQYKNLKVFSLPADISQMTTVFVKRNDVGMSKAYTEFYRSITDGYKA
;
A
#
# COMPACT_ATOMS: atom_id res chain seq x y z
N MET A 1 -22.52 39.04 -44.02
CA MET A 1 -21.65 37.93 -44.39
C MET A 1 -21.50 37.10 -43.12
N ILE A 2 -22.22 36.04 -43.07
CA ILE A 2 -22.45 35.21 -41.84
C ILE A 2 -21.44 34.08 -41.86
N ASP A 3 -20.50 34.15 -40.93
CA ASP A 3 -19.55 33.07 -40.74
C ASP A 3 -20.19 32.01 -39.81
N GLN A 4 -20.76 31.00 -40.42
CA GLN A 4 -21.33 29.88 -39.71
C GLN A 4 -20.21 28.94 -39.27
N THR A 5 -19.85 29.05 -38.03
CA THR A 5 -19.02 28.10 -37.33
C THR A 5 -19.69 26.71 -37.42
N LYS A 6 -19.09 25.80 -38.16
CA LYS A 6 -19.47 24.40 -38.20
C LYS A 6 -19.26 23.80 -36.80
N ALA A 7 -20.31 23.77 -36.00
CA ALA A 7 -20.36 22.90 -34.83
C ALA A 7 -20.34 21.45 -35.35
N THR A 8 -19.20 20.83 -35.27
CA THR A 8 -19.05 19.40 -35.48
C THR A 8 -19.81 18.71 -34.34
N ILE A 9 -20.96 18.17 -34.67
CA ILE A 9 -21.72 17.27 -33.77
C ILE A 9 -20.93 15.94 -33.72
N ASN A 10 -19.84 15.92 -32.99
CA ASN A 10 -19.33 14.68 -32.46
C ASN A 10 -20.21 14.39 -31.25
N GLY A 11 -20.84 13.21 -31.25
CA GLY A 11 -21.54 12.64 -30.09
C GLY A 11 -20.55 12.42 -28.97
N GLY A 12 -20.03 13.52 -28.39
CA GLY A 12 -19.00 13.53 -27.37
C GLY A 12 -19.62 13.10 -26.05
N GLU A 13 -19.22 11.96 -25.56
CA GLU A 13 -19.39 11.65 -24.14
C GLU A 13 -18.90 12.85 -23.33
N GLN A 14 -19.73 13.31 -22.38
CA GLN A 14 -19.32 14.41 -21.51
C GLN A 14 -18.01 14.04 -20.81
N PRO A 15 -17.05 14.98 -20.70
CA PRO A 15 -15.77 14.71 -20.10
C PRO A 15 -15.96 14.14 -18.70
N VAL A 16 -15.20 13.11 -18.40
CA VAL A 16 -15.21 12.50 -17.06
C VAL A 16 -14.52 13.47 -16.11
N LYS A 17 -15.25 13.92 -15.11
CA LYS A 17 -14.77 14.89 -14.10
C LYS A 17 -15.34 14.58 -12.72
N GLY A 18 -14.71 15.08 -11.70
CA GLY A 18 -15.17 14.94 -10.31
C GLY A 18 -14.03 14.54 -9.37
N LEU A 19 -14.37 14.40 -8.11
CA LEU A 19 -13.43 14.06 -7.05
C LEU A 19 -13.51 12.56 -6.73
N VAL A 20 -12.36 11.90 -6.66
CA VAL A 20 -12.20 10.50 -6.23
C VAL A 20 -11.38 10.48 -4.93
N ARG A 21 -11.93 9.90 -3.86
CA ARG A 21 -11.32 9.84 -2.54
C ARG A 21 -10.79 8.44 -2.27
N ILE A 22 -9.48 8.29 -2.28
CA ILE A 22 -8.81 6.98 -2.19
C ILE A 22 -7.94 6.89 -0.95
N GLY A 23 -8.13 5.81 -0.20
CA GLY A 23 -7.19 5.38 0.83
C GLY A 23 -6.09 4.47 0.27
N CYS A 24 -4.90 4.52 0.83
CA CYS A 24 -3.87 3.54 0.52
C CYS A 24 -2.93 3.31 1.70
N ILE A 25 -2.50 2.08 1.90
CA ILE A 25 -1.44 1.78 2.87
C ILE A 25 -0.13 2.45 2.43
N HIS A 26 0.71 2.81 3.38
CA HIS A 26 1.92 3.63 3.15
C HIS A 26 2.83 3.08 2.05
N THR A 27 3.04 1.77 2.01
CA THR A 27 3.92 1.13 1.01
C THR A 27 3.34 1.20 -0.40
N THR A 28 2.04 0.98 -0.56
CA THR A 28 1.33 1.10 -1.84
C THR A 28 1.30 2.56 -2.31
N ALA A 29 1.09 3.51 -1.38
CA ALA A 29 1.13 4.94 -1.68
C ALA A 29 2.49 5.36 -2.26
N ALA A 30 3.59 4.86 -1.69
CA ALA A 30 4.94 5.19 -2.16
C ALA A 30 5.30 4.49 -3.48
N LEU A 31 4.94 3.20 -3.61
CA LEU A 31 5.48 2.34 -4.66
C LEU A 31 4.61 2.29 -5.93
N ARG A 32 3.29 2.45 -5.80
CA ARG A 32 2.33 2.13 -6.88
C ARG A 32 1.44 3.29 -7.28
N VAL A 33 0.90 4.01 -6.30
CA VAL A 33 -0.10 5.07 -6.58
C VAL A 33 0.40 6.15 -7.53
N PRO A 34 1.65 6.65 -7.47
CA PRO A 34 2.11 7.67 -8.42
C PRO A 34 1.98 7.25 -9.88
N GLY A 35 2.39 6.02 -10.21
CA GLY A 35 2.26 5.50 -11.58
C GLY A 35 0.80 5.28 -12.01
N MET A 36 -0.07 4.85 -11.08
CA MET A 36 -1.50 4.72 -11.35
C MET A 36 -2.15 6.07 -11.66
N LEU A 37 -1.81 7.10 -10.89
CA LEU A 37 -2.35 8.45 -11.09
C LEU A 37 -1.84 9.09 -12.38
N GLN A 38 -0.56 8.91 -12.71
CA GLN A 38 0.00 9.38 -13.97
C GLN A 38 -0.76 8.78 -15.15
N HIS A 39 -0.86 7.45 -15.20
CA HIS A 39 -1.53 6.75 -16.30
C HIS A 39 -3.00 7.14 -16.43
N PHE A 40 -3.72 7.24 -15.30
CA PHE A 40 -5.12 7.66 -15.30
C PHE A 40 -5.29 9.11 -15.72
N GLY A 41 -4.44 10.01 -15.25
CA GLY A 41 -4.49 11.45 -15.54
C GLY A 41 -4.23 11.79 -17.02
N GLU A 42 -3.48 10.96 -17.75
CA GLU A 42 -3.29 11.09 -19.19
C GLU A 42 -4.61 10.96 -19.97
N THR A 43 -5.53 10.13 -19.47
CA THR A 43 -6.84 9.87 -20.11
C THR A 43 -7.95 10.77 -19.54
N TYR A 44 -7.90 11.08 -18.24
CA TYR A 44 -8.95 11.80 -17.50
C TYR A 44 -8.39 12.98 -16.71
N PRO A 45 -7.90 14.04 -17.38
CA PRO A 45 -7.19 15.15 -16.72
C PRO A 45 -8.09 15.99 -15.80
N ASP A 46 -9.42 15.96 -15.98
CA ASP A 46 -10.38 16.73 -15.18
C ASP A 46 -10.86 16.00 -13.92
N VAL A 47 -10.27 14.84 -13.60
CA VAL A 47 -10.56 14.10 -12.37
C VAL A 47 -9.59 14.49 -11.27
N GLU A 48 -10.16 14.97 -10.16
CA GLU A 48 -9.39 15.30 -8.96
C GLU A 48 -9.27 14.12 -8.02
N PHE A 49 -8.14 14.00 -7.33
CA PHE A 49 -7.90 12.97 -6.33
C PHE A 49 -7.67 13.56 -4.95
N LYS A 50 -8.30 12.95 -3.94
CA LYS A 50 -7.94 13.12 -2.54
C LYS A 50 -7.40 11.80 -2.02
N LEU A 51 -6.09 11.78 -1.72
CA LEU A 51 -5.41 10.58 -1.22
C LEU A 51 -5.21 10.68 0.29
N LYS A 52 -5.44 9.56 0.96
CA LYS A 52 -5.18 9.39 2.39
C LYS A 52 -4.36 8.12 2.63
N THR A 53 -3.29 8.24 3.41
CA THR A 53 -2.54 7.07 3.87
C THR A 53 -2.99 6.63 5.25
N GLY A 54 -2.85 5.33 5.53
CA GLY A 54 -3.22 4.78 6.83
C GLY A 54 -2.95 3.28 6.93
N THR A 55 -3.35 2.70 8.06
CA THR A 55 -3.33 1.24 8.24
C THR A 55 -4.53 0.59 7.56
N THR A 56 -4.42 -0.71 7.28
CA THR A 56 -5.51 -1.49 6.66
C THR A 56 -6.84 -1.31 7.41
N GLU A 57 -6.84 -1.44 8.73
CA GLU A 57 -8.08 -1.33 9.51
C GLU A 57 -8.65 0.08 9.54
N ALA A 58 -7.80 1.10 9.64
CA ALA A 58 -8.24 2.49 9.62
C ALA A 58 -8.90 2.85 8.28
N LEU A 59 -8.26 2.47 7.17
CA LEU A 59 -8.77 2.72 5.83
C LEU A 59 -10.09 1.99 5.57
N ILE A 60 -10.21 0.74 6.01
CA ILE A 60 -11.48 -0.03 5.90
C ILE A 60 -12.61 0.68 6.65
N LYS A 61 -12.36 1.18 7.87
CA LYS A 61 -13.36 1.94 8.64
C LYS A 61 -13.83 3.18 7.87
N GLU A 62 -12.93 3.88 7.20
CA GLU A 62 -13.27 5.07 6.41
C GLU A 62 -14.02 4.75 5.11
N VAL A 63 -13.71 3.63 4.47
CA VAL A 63 -14.52 3.13 3.34
C VAL A 63 -15.93 2.77 3.80
N LEU A 64 -16.06 2.05 4.92
CA LEU A 64 -17.35 1.67 5.48
C LEU A 64 -18.20 2.87 5.92
N SER A 65 -17.57 3.96 6.39
CA SER A 65 -18.24 5.22 6.75
C SER A 65 -18.41 6.20 5.59
N CYS A 66 -18.13 5.79 4.34
CA CYS A 66 -18.23 6.62 3.13
C CYS A 66 -17.34 7.87 3.14
N GLN A 67 -16.31 7.93 3.97
CA GLN A 67 -15.30 9.00 3.93
C GLN A 67 -14.33 8.81 2.76
N LEU A 68 -14.12 7.56 2.35
CA LEU A 68 -13.37 7.16 1.17
C LEU A 68 -14.30 6.41 0.19
N ASP A 69 -14.07 6.58 -1.10
CA ASP A 69 -14.78 5.85 -2.15
C ASP A 69 -14.24 4.43 -2.29
N GLY A 70 -12.95 4.24 -1.98
CA GLY A 70 -12.28 2.94 -1.91
C GLY A 70 -10.88 3.05 -1.32
N ALA A 71 -10.23 1.90 -1.09
CA ALA A 71 -8.88 1.89 -0.54
C ALA A 71 -8.06 0.68 -1.02
N PHE A 72 -6.76 0.92 -1.24
CA PHE A 72 -5.76 -0.14 -1.37
C PHE A 72 -5.29 -0.56 0.03
N VAL A 73 -5.55 -1.80 0.38
CA VAL A 73 -5.21 -2.39 1.68
C VAL A 73 -4.49 -3.73 1.48
N ALA A 74 -3.84 -4.26 2.51
CA ALA A 74 -3.08 -5.49 2.40
C ALA A 74 -3.67 -6.62 3.27
N GLY A 75 -3.59 -7.85 2.77
CA GLY A 75 -4.02 -9.07 3.44
C GLY A 75 -5.44 -9.51 3.10
N ASP A 76 -5.91 -10.51 3.80
CA ASP A 76 -7.22 -11.13 3.57
C ASP A 76 -8.32 -10.30 4.24
N ILE A 77 -9.23 -9.78 3.43
CA ILE A 77 -10.36 -8.97 3.88
C ILE A 77 -11.64 -9.76 3.72
N THR A 78 -12.37 -9.99 4.80
CA THR A 78 -13.54 -10.86 4.85
C THR A 78 -14.85 -10.15 5.22
N ASP A 79 -14.87 -8.80 5.23
CA ASP A 79 -16.08 -8.04 5.57
C ASP A 79 -17.10 -8.11 4.43
N ALA A 80 -18.28 -8.70 4.70
CA ALA A 80 -19.33 -8.92 3.70
C ALA A 80 -19.92 -7.63 3.10
N ARG A 81 -19.69 -6.46 3.71
CA ARG A 81 -20.13 -5.15 3.19
C ARG A 81 -19.20 -4.60 2.11
N LEU A 82 -18.06 -5.22 1.91
CA LEU A 82 -17.03 -4.79 0.98
C LEU A 82 -16.96 -5.68 -0.25
N SER A 83 -16.81 -5.07 -1.40
CA SER A 83 -16.28 -5.71 -2.59
C SER A 83 -14.77 -5.66 -2.51
N VAL A 84 -14.12 -6.80 -2.67
CA VAL A 84 -12.66 -6.96 -2.53
C VAL A 84 -12.11 -7.41 -3.88
N GLN A 85 -11.24 -6.61 -4.47
CA GLN A 85 -10.60 -6.89 -5.75
C GLN A 85 -9.09 -7.07 -5.55
N PRO A 86 -8.52 -8.25 -5.81
CA PRO A 86 -7.07 -8.43 -5.82
C PRO A 86 -6.42 -7.55 -6.89
N ILE A 87 -5.36 -6.84 -6.51
CA ILE A 87 -4.62 -5.95 -7.42
C ILE A 87 -3.26 -6.54 -7.76
N LEU A 88 -2.48 -6.88 -6.73
CA LEU A 88 -1.15 -7.47 -6.91
C LEU A 88 -0.72 -8.25 -5.66
N THR A 89 0.18 -9.19 -5.86
CA THR A 89 0.84 -9.90 -4.76
C THR A 89 2.28 -9.43 -4.65
N GLU A 90 2.68 -9.01 -3.46
CA GLU A 90 4.01 -8.49 -3.19
C GLU A 90 4.83 -9.51 -2.38
N LYS A 91 6.10 -9.66 -2.76
CA LYS A 91 7.06 -10.42 -1.98
C LYS A 91 7.49 -9.59 -0.79
N LEU A 92 7.43 -10.18 0.41
CA LEU A 92 7.83 -9.55 1.66
C LEU A 92 9.21 -10.03 2.10
N GLY A 93 9.88 -9.18 2.85
CA GLY A 93 11.15 -9.49 3.50
C GLY A 93 11.29 -8.78 4.83
N ILE A 94 12.17 -9.30 5.68
CA ILE A 94 12.65 -8.55 6.84
C ILE A 94 13.72 -7.59 6.36
N ILE A 95 13.52 -6.32 6.68
CA ILE A 95 14.46 -5.25 6.39
C ILE A 95 15.25 -4.96 7.65
N ALA A 96 16.56 -5.03 7.55
CA ALA A 96 17.49 -4.74 8.63
C ALA A 96 18.61 -3.80 8.15
N SER A 97 19.39 -3.28 9.08
CA SER A 97 20.64 -2.58 8.74
C SER A 97 21.60 -3.53 8.02
N SER A 98 22.38 -3.01 7.07
CA SER A 98 23.47 -3.76 6.41
C SER A 98 24.54 -4.31 7.36
N LEU A 99 24.58 -3.78 8.60
CA LEU A 99 25.42 -4.31 9.68
C LEU A 99 25.02 -5.70 10.14
N ILE A 100 23.79 -6.13 9.87
CA ILE A 100 23.29 -7.49 10.13
C ILE A 100 23.67 -8.35 8.92
N THR A 101 24.55 -9.31 9.11
CA THR A 101 25.15 -10.06 8.01
C THR A 101 24.38 -11.32 7.65
N SER A 102 23.66 -11.92 8.60
CA SER A 102 22.90 -13.16 8.37
C SER A 102 21.53 -13.18 9.05
N TYR A 103 20.67 -14.07 8.60
CA TYR A 103 19.33 -14.29 9.17
C TYR A 103 19.43 -14.87 10.59
N GLU A 104 20.38 -15.75 10.83
CA GLU A 104 20.65 -16.36 12.14
C GLU A 104 21.05 -15.30 13.17
N GLN A 105 21.75 -14.24 12.73
CA GLN A 105 22.09 -13.11 13.60
C GLN A 105 20.85 -12.35 14.08
N LEU A 106 19.77 -12.31 13.29
CA LEU A 106 18.48 -11.73 13.72
C LEU A 106 17.85 -12.57 14.82
N GLN A 107 17.96 -13.90 14.73
CA GLN A 107 17.36 -14.86 15.65
C GLN A 107 18.29 -15.28 16.81
N GLN A 108 19.43 -14.64 16.95
CA GLN A 108 20.42 -15.02 17.96
C GLN A 108 19.83 -15.05 19.37
N SER A 109 20.00 -16.19 20.05
CA SER A 109 19.55 -16.40 21.42
C SER A 109 20.12 -15.33 22.36
N GLY A 110 19.29 -14.83 23.27
CA GLY A 110 19.65 -13.76 24.19
C GLY A 110 19.62 -12.34 23.63
N ARG A 111 19.47 -12.16 22.32
CA ARG A 111 19.32 -10.84 21.69
C ARG A 111 18.00 -10.19 22.10
N LYS A 112 18.01 -8.88 22.34
CA LYS A 112 16.80 -8.05 22.40
C LYS A 112 16.49 -7.55 21.01
N LEU A 113 15.34 -7.92 20.45
CA LEU A 113 14.89 -7.50 19.11
C LEU A 113 13.89 -6.35 19.25
N LYS A 114 14.03 -5.33 18.42
CA LYS A 114 13.02 -4.29 18.26
C LYS A 114 12.40 -4.40 16.88
N LEU A 115 11.08 -4.50 16.82
CA LEU A 115 10.32 -4.37 15.60
C LEU A 115 9.88 -2.92 15.43
N ILE A 116 10.28 -2.30 14.34
CA ILE A 116 9.87 -0.94 13.99
C ILE A 116 8.72 -1.06 13.03
N VAL A 117 7.56 -0.60 13.42
CA VAL A 117 6.29 -0.91 12.76
C VAL A 117 5.40 0.33 12.66
N PHE A 118 4.45 0.30 11.74
CA PHE A 118 3.34 1.23 11.75
C PHE A 118 2.41 0.98 12.94
N SER A 119 1.51 1.93 13.19
CA SER A 119 0.49 1.83 14.24
C SER A 119 -0.38 0.58 14.09
N ASP A 120 -1.15 0.29 15.11
CA ASP A 120 -2.05 -0.87 15.14
C ASP A 120 -3.02 -0.89 13.94
N GLY A 121 -3.47 -2.09 13.55
CA GLY A 121 -4.27 -2.30 12.32
C GLY A 121 -3.44 -2.43 11.03
N CYS A 122 -2.11 -2.36 11.09
CA CYS A 122 -1.24 -2.62 9.95
C CYS A 122 -1.04 -4.13 9.72
N SER A 123 -1.35 -4.62 8.51
CA SER A 123 -1.22 -6.05 8.16
C SER A 123 0.22 -6.56 8.21
N TYR A 124 1.20 -5.72 7.83
CA TYR A 124 2.63 -6.09 7.93
C TYR A 124 3.08 -6.19 9.38
N ARG A 125 2.59 -5.32 10.28
CA ARG A 125 2.84 -5.42 11.73
C ARG A 125 2.33 -6.75 12.27
N LYS A 126 1.08 -7.12 11.99
CA LYS A 126 0.50 -8.41 12.42
C LYS A 126 1.33 -9.60 11.95
N LEU A 127 1.79 -9.57 10.70
CA LEU A 127 2.65 -10.62 10.16
C LEU A 127 4.02 -10.63 10.84
N ALA A 128 4.65 -9.48 11.08
CA ALA A 128 5.94 -9.38 11.74
C ALA A 128 5.88 -9.90 13.18
N GLU A 129 4.87 -9.52 13.94
CA GLU A 129 4.63 -10.00 15.30
C GLU A 129 4.42 -11.53 15.32
N ARG A 130 3.61 -12.07 14.41
CA ARG A 130 3.39 -13.51 14.27
C ARG A 130 4.67 -14.26 13.91
N LEU A 131 5.44 -13.77 12.93
CA LEU A 131 6.69 -14.36 12.46
C LEU A 131 7.74 -14.44 13.57
N THR A 132 7.84 -13.39 14.37
CA THR A 132 8.91 -13.28 15.38
C THR A 132 8.54 -13.91 16.73
N LYS A 133 7.27 -14.30 16.91
CA LYS A 133 6.75 -14.83 18.19
C LYS A 133 7.58 -16.01 18.73
N ASP A 134 7.98 -16.91 17.83
CA ASP A 134 8.69 -18.16 18.19
C ASP A 134 10.21 -18.05 18.02
N TRP A 135 10.72 -16.83 17.81
CA TRP A 135 12.16 -16.63 17.70
C TRP A 135 12.84 -16.77 19.06
N PRO A 136 14.04 -17.39 19.13
CA PRO A 136 14.76 -17.66 20.37
C PRO A 136 15.42 -16.42 20.97
N VAL A 137 14.88 -15.24 20.71
CA VAL A 137 15.36 -13.95 21.23
C VAL A 137 14.87 -13.75 22.67
N SER A 138 15.65 -13.03 23.49
CA SER A 138 15.30 -12.84 24.90
C SER A 138 14.10 -11.92 25.11
N LYS A 139 13.86 -10.98 24.20
CA LYS A 139 12.76 -10.03 24.25
C LYS A 139 12.49 -9.43 22.89
N ILE A 140 11.22 -9.31 22.55
CA ILE A 140 10.74 -8.51 21.41
C ILE A 140 10.02 -7.27 21.98
N SER A 141 10.33 -6.11 21.43
CA SER A 141 9.66 -4.85 21.75
C SER A 141 9.30 -4.11 20.46
N LEU A 142 8.20 -3.35 20.50
CA LEU A 142 7.72 -2.58 19.36
C LEU A 142 8.17 -1.13 19.48
N ILE A 143 8.51 -0.53 18.33
CA ILE A 143 8.65 0.91 18.16
C ILE A 143 7.66 1.30 17.06
N GLU A 144 6.65 2.08 17.43
CA GLU A 144 5.67 2.59 16.47
C GLU A 144 6.16 3.89 15.83
N MET A 145 5.99 3.99 14.52
CA MET A 145 6.28 5.19 13.73
C MET A 145 5.23 5.35 12.64
N ASP A 146 4.82 6.60 12.38
CA ASP A 146 3.75 6.90 11.43
C ASP A 146 4.25 7.14 10.00
N THR A 147 5.56 7.22 9.79
CA THR A 147 6.12 7.49 8.47
C THR A 147 7.05 6.38 8.00
N LEU A 148 6.94 6.06 6.71
CA LEU A 148 7.80 5.08 6.05
C LEU A 148 9.29 5.47 6.18
N GLU A 149 9.61 6.75 5.96
CA GLU A 149 10.97 7.27 6.10
C GLU A 149 11.51 7.12 7.54
N GLY A 150 10.69 7.42 8.54
CA GLY A 150 11.06 7.26 9.95
C GLY A 150 11.44 5.81 10.26
N ILE A 151 10.62 4.86 9.81
CA ILE A 151 10.87 3.42 9.98
C ILE A 151 12.20 3.03 9.31
N LEU A 152 12.38 3.36 8.03
CA LEU A 152 13.57 2.95 7.28
C LEU A 152 14.86 3.63 7.78
N ASN A 153 14.79 4.88 8.22
CA ASN A 153 15.91 5.57 8.85
C ASN A 153 16.32 4.91 10.18
N ALA A 154 15.36 4.54 11.00
CA ALA A 154 15.64 3.84 12.25
C ALA A 154 16.23 2.44 12.02
N VAL A 155 15.74 1.71 11.01
CA VAL A 155 16.30 0.42 10.59
C VAL A 155 17.73 0.58 10.09
N GLU A 156 18.00 1.56 9.24
CA GLU A 156 19.35 1.86 8.73
C GLU A 156 20.35 2.13 9.85
N LYS A 157 19.92 2.84 10.90
CA LYS A 157 20.70 3.10 12.12
C LYS A 157 20.78 1.91 13.08
N ASN A 158 20.35 0.73 12.65
CA ASN A 158 20.38 -0.52 13.44
C ASN A 158 19.61 -0.43 14.78
N VAL A 159 18.57 0.41 14.84
CA VAL A 159 17.68 0.50 16.01
C VAL A 159 16.83 -0.75 16.15
N GLY A 160 16.43 -1.36 15.02
CA GLY A 160 15.61 -2.56 14.97
C GLY A 160 15.44 -3.06 13.54
N VAL A 161 14.42 -3.86 13.31
CA VAL A 161 14.06 -4.43 12.01
C VAL A 161 12.61 -4.13 11.69
N THR A 162 12.24 -4.22 10.41
CA THR A 162 10.85 -4.10 9.96
C THR A 162 10.52 -5.17 8.93
N LEU A 163 9.24 -5.34 8.60
CA LEU A 163 8.74 -6.23 7.56
C LEU A 163 7.98 -5.41 6.53
N MET A 164 8.42 -5.48 5.28
CA MET A 164 7.87 -4.69 4.17
C MET A 164 8.04 -5.40 2.82
N PRO A 165 7.36 -4.92 1.75
CA PRO A 165 7.61 -5.38 0.40
C PRO A 165 9.07 -5.20 -0.02
N VAL A 166 9.66 -6.25 -0.57
CA VAL A 166 11.05 -6.24 -1.07
C VAL A 166 11.22 -5.18 -2.17
N ALA A 167 10.25 -5.08 -3.08
CA ALA A 167 10.24 -4.11 -4.16
C ALA A 167 10.34 -2.65 -3.68
N LEU A 168 9.90 -2.34 -2.46
CA LEU A 168 10.03 -1.01 -1.89
C LEU A 168 11.50 -0.61 -1.73
N ILE A 169 12.31 -1.51 -1.20
CA ILE A 169 13.75 -1.28 -1.00
C ILE A 169 14.47 -1.27 -2.35
N GLU A 170 14.19 -2.23 -3.22
CA GLU A 170 14.86 -2.36 -4.52
C GLU A 170 14.58 -1.20 -5.46
N LYS A 171 13.37 -0.63 -5.45
CA LYS A 171 12.99 0.45 -6.38
C LYS A 171 13.21 1.85 -5.83
N LEU A 172 12.97 2.08 -4.52
CA LEU A 172 12.93 3.42 -3.95
C LEU A 172 14.06 3.69 -2.93
N TYR A 173 14.58 2.66 -2.27
CA TYR A 173 15.51 2.83 -1.15
C TYR A 173 16.82 2.06 -1.30
N GLN A 174 17.20 1.69 -2.52
CA GLN A 174 18.46 0.99 -2.82
C GLN A 174 19.72 1.78 -2.40
N TYR A 175 19.60 3.10 -2.23
CA TYR A 175 20.69 3.96 -1.78
C TYR A 175 20.94 3.91 -0.26
N LYS A 176 20.02 3.32 0.52
CA LYS A 176 20.16 3.17 1.96
C LYS A 176 20.98 1.92 2.32
N ASN A 177 21.70 2.00 3.44
CA ASN A 177 22.46 0.87 3.98
C ASN A 177 21.55 -0.16 4.65
N LEU A 178 20.68 -0.75 3.86
CA LEU A 178 19.69 -1.75 4.27
C LEU A 178 20.00 -3.11 3.66
N LYS A 179 19.60 -4.16 4.35
CA LYS A 179 19.65 -5.54 3.88
C LYS A 179 18.27 -6.17 3.97
N VAL A 180 17.91 -6.89 2.93
CA VAL A 180 16.66 -7.63 2.84
C VAL A 180 16.92 -9.10 3.12
N PHE A 181 16.22 -9.67 4.09
CA PHE A 181 16.22 -11.09 4.37
C PHE A 181 14.92 -11.72 3.88
N SER A 182 15.06 -12.75 3.05
CA SER A 182 13.92 -13.49 2.51
C SER A 182 13.17 -14.24 3.62
N LEU A 183 11.86 -14.33 3.46
CA LEU A 183 10.99 -15.11 4.32
C LEU A 183 10.77 -16.52 3.75
N PRO A 184 10.36 -17.51 4.59
CA PRO A 184 9.83 -18.79 4.13
C PRO A 184 8.69 -18.60 3.14
N ALA A 185 8.58 -19.50 2.14
CA ALA A 185 7.68 -19.32 1.00
C ALA A 185 6.20 -19.16 1.38
N ASP A 186 5.76 -19.84 2.44
CA ASP A 186 4.37 -19.82 2.95
C ASP A 186 3.94 -18.50 3.56
N ILE A 187 4.88 -17.64 3.94
CA ILE A 187 4.63 -16.33 4.56
C ILE A 187 5.30 -15.17 3.82
N SER A 188 5.96 -15.47 2.71
CA SER A 188 6.76 -14.49 1.95
C SER A 188 5.95 -13.59 1.02
N GLN A 189 4.64 -13.76 0.98
CA GLN A 189 3.77 -13.02 0.07
C GLN A 189 2.58 -12.42 0.80
N MET A 190 2.14 -11.26 0.32
CA MET A 190 0.91 -10.61 0.78
C MET A 190 0.23 -9.93 -0.40
N THR A 191 -1.07 -10.17 -0.54
CA THR A 191 -1.85 -9.53 -1.61
C THR A 191 -2.30 -8.15 -1.18
N THR A 192 -2.03 -7.16 -2.01
CA THR A 192 -2.68 -5.86 -1.96
C THR A 192 -4.00 -5.96 -2.71
N VAL A 193 -5.08 -5.63 -2.05
CA VAL A 193 -6.43 -5.62 -2.60
C VAL A 193 -6.98 -4.20 -2.63
N PHE A 194 -7.88 -3.93 -3.57
CA PHE A 194 -8.71 -2.73 -3.54
C PHE A 194 -10.06 -3.07 -2.94
N VAL A 195 -10.47 -2.31 -1.92
CA VAL A 195 -11.77 -2.48 -1.26
C VAL A 195 -12.66 -1.28 -1.51
N LYS A 196 -13.96 -1.55 -1.73
CA LYS A 196 -15.02 -0.55 -1.81
C LYS A 196 -16.31 -1.11 -1.21
N ARG A 197 -17.23 -0.24 -0.83
CA ARG A 197 -18.57 -0.71 -0.42
C ARG A 197 -19.30 -1.31 -1.61
N ASN A 198 -20.04 -2.38 -1.37
CA ASN A 198 -20.83 -3.07 -2.41
C ASN A 198 -22.24 -2.49 -2.59
N ASP A 199 -22.72 -1.68 -1.65
CA ASP A 199 -24.06 -1.09 -1.61
C ASP A 199 -24.09 0.42 -1.98
N VAL A 200 -22.95 1.01 -2.37
CA VAL A 200 -22.85 2.42 -2.76
C VAL A 200 -22.62 2.56 -4.26
N GLY A 201 -23.43 3.41 -4.90
CA GLY A 201 -23.26 3.76 -6.30
C GLY A 201 -21.96 4.51 -6.55
N MET A 202 -21.32 4.24 -7.70
CA MET A 202 -20.07 4.88 -8.10
C MET A 202 -20.36 6.09 -9.00
N SER A 203 -19.63 7.20 -8.79
CA SER A 203 -19.59 8.30 -9.75
C SER A 203 -18.92 7.85 -11.06
N LYS A 204 -19.14 8.58 -12.18
CA LYS A 204 -18.49 8.27 -13.46
C LYS A 204 -16.96 8.28 -13.32
N ALA A 205 -16.39 9.29 -12.65
CA ALA A 205 -14.97 9.41 -12.38
C ALA A 205 -14.43 8.20 -11.57
N TYR A 206 -15.14 7.81 -10.52
CA TYR A 206 -14.74 6.65 -9.71
C TYR A 206 -14.88 5.33 -10.48
N THR A 207 -15.91 5.18 -11.31
CA THR A 207 -16.10 3.98 -12.16
C THR A 207 -14.92 3.81 -13.12
N GLU A 208 -14.52 4.87 -13.81
CA GLU A 208 -13.39 4.82 -14.73
C GLU A 208 -12.06 4.56 -14.00
N PHE A 209 -11.85 5.18 -12.84
CA PHE A 209 -10.69 4.88 -12.02
C PHE A 209 -10.66 3.41 -11.58
N TYR A 210 -11.79 2.89 -11.06
CA TYR A 210 -11.88 1.50 -10.65
C TYR A 210 -11.58 0.55 -11.81
N ARG A 211 -12.13 0.82 -13.01
CA ARG A 211 -11.85 0.03 -14.22
C ARG A 211 -10.36 0.08 -14.59
N SER A 212 -9.73 1.25 -14.52
CA SER A 212 -8.31 1.39 -14.86
C SER A 212 -7.38 0.57 -13.96
N ILE A 213 -7.72 0.41 -12.68
CA ILE A 213 -6.91 -0.38 -11.74
C ILE A 213 -7.23 -1.88 -11.81
N THR A 214 -8.40 -2.29 -12.34
CA THR A 214 -8.80 -3.71 -12.45
C THR A 214 -8.44 -4.31 -13.80
N ASP A 215 -8.58 -3.55 -14.90
CA ASP A 215 -8.49 -4.09 -16.27
C ASP A 215 -7.11 -3.85 -16.91
N GLY A 216 -6.32 -2.95 -16.42
CA GLY A 216 -5.16 -2.48 -17.17
C GLY A 216 -3.86 -2.21 -16.42
N TYR A 217 -3.85 -2.11 -15.10
CA TYR A 217 -2.65 -1.77 -14.38
C TYR A 217 -1.76 -3.01 -14.17
N LYS A 218 -0.88 -3.28 -15.17
CA LYS A 218 0.26 -4.20 -14.97
C LYS A 218 1.38 -3.43 -14.28
N ALA A 219 1.58 -3.69 -12.98
CA ALA A 219 2.61 -3.08 -12.13
C ALA A 219 4.04 -3.47 -12.55
#